data_896de0164f82c996c146123cc4da6aff
#
_entry.id   896de0164f82c996c146123cc4da6aff
#
_cell.length_a   1.000
_cell.length_b   1.000
_cell.length_c   1.000
_cell.angle_alpha   90.00
_cell.angle_beta   90.00
_cell.angle_gamma   90.00
#
_symmetry.space_group_name_H-M   'P 1'
#
loop_
_entity.id
_entity.type
_entity.pdbx_description
1 polymer ?
#
loop_
_entity_poly.entity_id
_entity_poly.type
_entity_poly.pdbx_seq_one_letter_code
_entity_poly.pdbx_strand_id
1 'polypeptide(L)'
;STHWDGFWRMILVDIPEDRKAERESFRYLLKKAGFQLLKNSVWISPYPLEHMFADIKKDLGLGTEVMVSVSKLDTETEEELFKQFGME
;
A
#
# COMPACT_ATOMS: atom_id res chain seq x y z
N SER A 1 2.06 9.19 20.89
CA SER A 1 1.60 9.29 19.50
C SER A 1 2.76 9.13 18.55
N THR A 2 2.47 8.61 17.40
CA THR A 2 3.47 8.35 16.38
C THR A 2 3.53 9.51 15.41
N HIS A 3 4.72 9.99 15.15
CA HIS A 3 4.90 11.03 14.16
C HIS A 3 5.03 10.39 12.77
N TRP A 4 4.24 10.90 11.83
CA TRP A 4 4.36 10.50 10.45
C TRP A 4 5.65 11.08 9.87
N ASP A 5 6.37 10.29 9.08
CA ASP A 5 7.67 10.71 8.53
C ASP A 5 7.57 11.59 7.28
N GLY A 6 6.36 11.91 6.84
CA GLY A 6 6.15 12.76 5.66
C GLY A 6 6.10 12.02 4.34
N PHE A 7 6.22 10.69 4.37
CA PHE A 7 6.19 9.88 3.15
C PHE A 7 4.97 8.95 3.14
N TRP A 8 4.47 8.70 1.95
CA TRP A 8 3.38 7.77 1.72
C TRP A 8 3.93 6.48 1.13
N ARG A 9 3.40 5.35 1.57
CA ARG A 9 3.71 4.05 0.99
C ARG A 9 2.63 3.73 -0.01
N MET A 10 3.03 3.51 -1.25
CA MET A 10 2.10 3.17 -2.33
C MET A 10 2.45 1.79 -2.84
N ILE A 11 1.46 0.93 -2.91
CA ILE A 11 1.67 -0.43 -3.38
C ILE A 11 0.70 -0.67 -4.53
N LEU A 12 1.27 -0.92 -5.70
CA LEU A 12 0.49 -1.24 -6.90
C LEU A 12 0.38 -2.76 -6.99
N VAL A 13 -0.85 -3.24 -7.08
CA VAL A 13 -1.13 -4.67 -7.12
C VAL A 13 -1.73 -5.00 -8.48
N ASP A 14 -0.96 -5.67 -9.34
CA ASP A 14 -1.37 -6.08 -10.67
C ASP A 14 -1.11 -7.58 -10.82
N ILE A 15 -1.87 -8.36 -10.07
CA ILE A 15 -1.74 -9.82 -10.04
C ILE A 15 -2.80 -10.42 -10.95
N PRO A 16 -2.40 -11.25 -11.95
CA PRO A 16 -3.35 -11.79 -12.92
C PRO A 16 -4.35 -12.76 -12.30
N GLU A 17 -5.44 -13.00 -13.01
CA GLU A 17 -6.57 -13.78 -12.54
C GLU A 17 -6.20 -15.22 -12.22
N ASP A 18 -5.22 -15.80 -12.93
CA ASP A 18 -4.77 -17.17 -12.69
C ASP A 18 -3.96 -17.32 -11.40
N ARG A 19 -3.68 -16.20 -10.72
CA ARG A 19 -3.04 -16.18 -9.41
C ARG A 19 -3.96 -15.51 -8.39
N LYS A 20 -5.24 -15.79 -8.49
CA LYS A 20 -6.25 -15.15 -7.64
C LYS A 20 -6.02 -15.38 -6.15
N ALA A 21 -5.58 -16.58 -5.78
CA ALA A 21 -5.34 -16.91 -4.38
C ALA A 21 -4.28 -15.99 -3.77
N GLU A 22 -3.15 -15.79 -4.47
CA GLU A 22 -2.09 -14.90 -4.01
C GLU A 22 -2.57 -13.45 -4.00
N ARG A 23 -3.35 -13.05 -5.00
CA ARG A 23 -3.90 -11.69 -5.07
C ARG A 23 -4.78 -11.39 -3.87
N GLU A 24 -5.69 -12.28 -3.55
CA GLU A 24 -6.61 -12.09 -2.43
C GLU A 24 -5.89 -12.12 -1.09
N SER A 25 -4.90 -13.00 -0.93
CA SER A 25 -4.08 -13.03 0.27
C SER A 25 -3.32 -11.72 0.45
N PHE A 26 -2.74 -11.21 -0.62
CA PHE A 26 -1.97 -9.97 -0.55
C PHE A 26 -2.87 -8.78 -0.19
N ARG A 27 -4.02 -8.68 -0.85
CA ARG A 27 -4.99 -7.61 -0.55
C ARG A 27 -5.50 -7.67 0.88
N TYR A 28 -5.75 -8.88 1.38
CA TYR A 28 -6.18 -9.06 2.75
C TYR A 28 -5.15 -8.50 3.73
N LEU A 29 -3.88 -8.82 3.49
CA LEU A 29 -2.80 -8.34 4.35
C LEU A 29 -2.66 -6.82 4.29
N LEU A 30 -2.82 -6.23 3.12
CA LEU A 30 -2.80 -4.77 2.97
C LEU A 30 -3.89 -4.12 3.81
N LYS A 31 -5.11 -4.64 3.73
CA LYS A 31 -6.24 -4.11 4.51
C LYS A 31 -5.98 -4.24 6.01
N LYS A 32 -5.50 -5.39 6.44
CA LYS A 32 -5.20 -5.63 7.85
C LYS A 32 -4.11 -4.70 8.37
N ALA A 33 -3.16 -4.34 7.52
CA ALA A 33 -2.07 -3.45 7.89
C ALA A 33 -2.47 -1.97 7.84
N GLY A 34 -3.71 -1.67 7.47
CA GLY A 34 -4.20 -0.29 7.45
C GLY A 34 -4.04 0.43 6.12
N PHE A 35 -3.67 -0.27 5.07
CA PHE A 35 -3.65 0.33 3.73
C PHE A 35 -5.07 0.52 3.22
N GLN A 36 -5.26 1.59 2.46
CA GLN A 36 -6.54 1.90 1.83
C GLN A 36 -6.35 1.97 0.32
N LEU A 37 -7.39 1.56 -0.41
CA LEU A 37 -7.36 1.59 -1.86
C LEU A 37 -7.55 3.03 -2.32
N LEU A 38 -6.54 3.56 -3.00
CA LEU A 38 -6.57 4.92 -3.50
C LEU A 38 -7.30 4.99 -4.84
N LYS A 39 -6.83 4.18 -5.80
CA LYS A 39 -7.42 4.08 -7.14
C LYS A 39 -7.19 2.67 -7.64
N ASN A 40 -8.23 2.02 -8.14
CA ASN A 40 -8.14 0.71 -8.79
C ASN A 40 -7.18 -0.27 -8.11
N SER A 41 -5.91 -0.26 -8.54
CA SER A 41 -4.89 -1.22 -8.09
C SER A 41 -3.88 -0.61 -7.13
N VAL A 42 -4.02 0.65 -6.75
CA VAL A 42 -3.04 1.35 -5.92
C VAL A 42 -3.53 1.42 -4.48
N TRP A 43 -2.75 0.83 -3.59
CA TRP A 43 -3.00 0.87 -2.14
C TRP A 43 -2.05 1.84 -1.50
N ILE A 44 -2.50 2.56 -0.47
CA ILE A 44 -1.72 3.62 0.14
C ILE A 44 -1.82 3.59 1.66
N SER A 45 -0.74 3.97 2.32
CA SER A 45 -0.67 4.05 3.77
C SER A 45 0.40 5.05 4.20
N PRO A 46 0.20 5.76 5.31
CA PRO A 46 1.28 6.58 5.90
C PRO A 46 2.26 5.77 6.75
N TYR A 47 1.97 4.48 7.00
CA TYR A 47 2.76 3.67 7.92
C TYR A 47 4.00 3.10 7.24
N PRO A 48 5.16 3.07 7.94
CA PRO A 48 6.44 2.66 7.35
C PRO A 48 6.55 1.13 7.21
N LEU A 49 5.70 0.54 6.37
CA LEU A 49 5.61 -0.91 6.17
C LEU A 49 6.12 -1.36 4.81
N GLU A 50 6.89 -0.52 4.12
CA GLU A 50 7.38 -0.81 2.78
C GLU A 50 8.28 -2.06 2.74
N HIS A 51 9.15 -2.23 3.73
CA HIS A 51 10.04 -3.39 3.76
C HIS A 51 9.27 -4.67 4.05
N MET A 52 8.30 -4.60 4.95
CA MET A 52 7.46 -5.75 5.26
C MET A 52 6.72 -6.25 4.02
N PHE A 53 6.12 -5.35 3.26
CA PHE A 53 5.38 -5.75 2.06
C PHE A 53 6.28 -6.14 0.91
N ALA A 54 7.48 -5.59 0.82
CA ALA A 54 8.49 -6.07 -0.13
C ALA A 54 8.86 -7.53 0.18
N ASP A 55 9.00 -7.86 1.45
CA ASP A 55 9.28 -9.24 1.87
C ASP A 55 8.10 -10.17 1.62
N ILE A 56 6.89 -9.73 1.94
CA ILE A 56 5.68 -10.53 1.72
C ILE A 56 5.49 -10.87 0.24
N LYS A 57 5.67 -9.87 -0.65
CA LYS A 57 5.52 -10.15 -2.07
C LYS A 57 6.55 -11.18 -2.55
N LYS A 58 7.76 -11.10 -2.03
CA LYS A 58 8.81 -12.06 -2.36
C LYS A 58 8.46 -13.45 -1.87
N ASP A 59 7.97 -13.56 -0.64
CA ASP A 59 7.58 -14.84 -0.05
C ASP A 59 6.43 -15.50 -0.81
N LEU A 60 5.55 -14.69 -1.39
CA LEU A 60 4.44 -15.18 -2.20
C LEU A 60 4.84 -15.46 -3.66
N GLY A 61 6.11 -15.28 -3.99
CA GLY A 61 6.59 -15.50 -5.35
C GLY A 61 6.08 -14.47 -6.34
N LEU A 62 5.77 -13.26 -5.88
CA LEU A 62 5.33 -12.16 -6.72
C LEU A 62 6.54 -11.30 -7.10
N GLY A 63 6.62 -10.93 -8.37
CA GLY A 63 7.67 -10.06 -8.88
C GLY A 63 7.13 -8.66 -9.14
N THR A 64 7.27 -8.21 -10.38
CA THR A 64 6.79 -6.89 -10.80
C THR A 64 5.27 -6.75 -10.81
N GLU A 65 4.54 -7.84 -10.58
CA GLU A 65 3.08 -7.80 -10.39
C GLU A 65 2.70 -6.95 -9.18
N VAL A 66 3.64 -6.76 -8.26
CA VAL A 66 3.46 -5.88 -7.11
C VAL A 66 4.64 -4.92 -7.05
N MET A 67 4.35 -3.63 -7.02
CA MET A 67 5.40 -2.61 -6.90
C MET A 67 5.20 -1.82 -5.61
N VAL A 68 6.28 -1.62 -4.87
CA VAL A 68 6.27 -0.91 -3.59
C VAL A 68 7.04 0.39 -3.78
N SER A 69 6.42 1.49 -3.37
CA SER A 69 7.01 2.82 -3.51
C SER A 69 6.88 3.60 -2.20
N VAL A 70 7.85 4.45 -1.95
CA VAL A 70 7.81 5.43 -0.85
C VAL A 70 7.93 6.78 -1.51
N SER A 71 6.92 7.64 -1.34
CA SER A 71 6.78 8.85 -2.13
C SER A 71 6.23 10.01 -1.32
N LYS A 72 6.51 11.21 -1.80
CA LYS A 72 5.78 12.39 -1.38
C LYS A 72 4.68 12.64 -2.40
N LEU A 73 3.59 13.24 -1.94
CA LEU A 73 2.45 13.56 -2.79
C LEU A 73 2.18 15.06 -2.75
N ASP A 74 1.42 15.52 -3.73
CA ASP A 74 1.00 16.91 -3.78
C ASP A 74 0.08 17.26 -2.61
N THR A 75 0.02 18.53 -2.27
CA THR A 75 -0.72 19.02 -1.12
C THR A 75 -2.20 18.66 -1.16
N GLU A 76 -2.82 18.80 -2.31
CA GLU A 76 -4.26 18.55 -2.46
C GLU A 76 -4.60 17.08 -2.19
N THR A 77 -3.85 16.17 -2.78
CA THR A 77 -4.03 14.73 -2.55
C THR A 77 -3.78 14.39 -1.09
N GLU A 78 -2.73 14.97 -0.53
CA GLU A 78 -2.34 14.69 0.84
C GLU A 78 -3.42 15.13 1.84
N GLU A 79 -4.05 16.28 1.60
CA GLU A 79 -5.13 16.76 2.45
C GLU A 79 -6.31 15.77 2.49
N GLU A 80 -6.66 15.20 1.35
CA GLU A 80 -7.70 14.18 1.29
C GLU A 80 -7.30 12.93 2.06
N LEU A 81 -6.05 12.52 1.94
CA LEU A 81 -5.53 11.35 2.64
C LEU A 81 -5.48 11.57 4.15
N PHE A 82 -5.15 12.77 4.60
CA PHE A 82 -5.19 13.10 6.02
C PHE A 82 -6.58 12.86 6.60
N LYS A 83 -7.62 13.25 5.87
CA LYS A 83 -9.00 12.99 6.29
C LYS A 83 -9.29 11.50 6.33
N GLN A 84 -8.93 10.78 5.29
CA GLN A 84 -9.20 9.34 5.19
C GLN A 84 -8.53 8.54 6.31
N PHE A 85 -7.33 8.96 6.72
CA PHE A 85 -6.56 8.27 7.74
C PHE A 85 -6.69 8.89 9.13
N GLY A 86 -7.51 9.94 9.27
CA GLY A 86 -7.70 10.60 10.56
C GLY A 86 -6.44 11.28 11.08
N MET A 87 -5.67 11.86 10.20
CA MET A 87 -4.38 12.49 10.55
C MET A 87 -4.45 14.01 10.65
N GLU A 88 -5.62 14.58 10.72
CA GLU A 88 -5.80 16.03 10.80
C GLU A 88 -5.54 16.58 12.18
#